data_929164c2375386b2aefe3bcbcdf2fd53
#
_entry.id   929164c2375386b2aefe3bcbcdf2fd53
#
_cell.length_a   1.000
_cell.length_b   1.000
_cell.length_c   1.000
_cell.angle_alpha   90.00
_cell.angle_beta   90.00
_cell.angle_gamma   90.00
#
_symmetry.space_group_name_H-M   'P 1'
#
loop_
_entity.id
_entity.type
_entity.pdbx_description
1 polymer ?
#
loop_
_entity_poly.entity_id
_entity_poly.type
_entity_poly.pdbx_seq_one_letter_code
_entity_poly.pdbx_strand_id
1 'polypeptide(L)'
;MSAPGGSSLSDQQVDIIARRLAERLSGSTVAKADTPAPRGTPAVVTGGVLGEGVFATIDDAVKAAATAYRELDGMSLEGRQKIIASIRESMLEHAGELAHHAHLETGLGRVEHKVIKNRLVASKTSGTEVLTPHAVTGDNGLTLTEYAPYGVIGAITPTTNPTSTIICNTIAMLSAGNSIVFNVHPNARECSMANVRLLHRAILRGGGPSTLVTTVAEPTIESAQALMTHKGVRVLAVTGGSGVVRQAMTSGKRAICAGPGNPPVVVDATADLEHAARNIIAGASFDNNIVCVDEKEVIAVESIVEKL
;
A
#
# COMPACT_ATOMS: atom_id res chain seq x y z
N MET A 1 14.20 7.17 48.34
CA MET A 1 14.55 5.86 47.75
C MET A 1 14.92 6.13 46.30
N SER A 2 16.20 6.07 46.00
CA SER A 2 16.77 6.42 44.69
C SER A 2 16.54 5.29 43.71
N ALA A 3 16.09 5.62 42.48
CA ALA A 3 15.93 4.68 41.38
C ALA A 3 17.30 4.12 40.95
N PRO A 4 17.39 2.82 40.58
CA PRO A 4 18.63 2.26 40.07
C PRO A 4 18.86 2.77 38.63
N GLY A 5 20.06 3.32 38.40
CA GLY A 5 20.49 3.87 37.12
C GLY A 5 20.57 2.79 36.05
N GLY A 6 19.98 3.08 34.89
CA GLY A 6 20.19 2.30 33.68
C GLY A 6 21.69 2.30 33.33
N SER A 7 22.28 1.10 33.17
CA SER A 7 23.67 0.95 32.75
C SER A 7 23.80 1.35 31.27
N SER A 8 24.22 2.59 31.03
CA SER A 8 24.70 2.99 29.71
C SER A 8 25.94 2.18 29.37
N LEU A 9 26.02 1.64 28.17
CA LEU A 9 27.22 0.99 27.65
C LEU A 9 28.40 1.93 27.81
N SER A 10 29.51 1.43 28.34
CA SER A 10 30.73 2.22 28.45
C SER A 10 31.32 2.50 27.06
N ASP A 11 32.03 3.62 26.89
CA ASP A 11 32.69 3.97 25.64
C ASP A 11 33.56 2.84 25.10
N GLN A 12 34.20 2.05 25.96
CA GLN A 12 34.95 0.86 25.60
C GLN A 12 34.07 -0.26 25.02
N GLN A 13 32.85 -0.44 25.51
CA GLN A 13 31.91 -1.42 24.98
C GLN A 13 31.34 -0.98 23.60
N VAL A 14 31.12 0.29 23.44
CA VAL A 14 30.70 0.87 22.15
C VAL A 14 31.80 0.70 21.10
N ASP A 15 33.05 0.97 21.45
CA ASP A 15 34.23 0.79 20.57
C ASP A 15 34.44 -0.68 20.16
N ILE A 16 34.25 -1.62 21.07
CA ILE A 16 34.37 -3.06 20.76
C ILE A 16 33.28 -3.50 19.81
N ILE A 17 32.07 -3.02 20.01
CA ILE A 17 30.92 -3.32 19.11
C ILE A 17 31.16 -2.71 17.73
N ALA A 18 31.61 -1.47 17.66
CA ALA A 18 31.91 -0.78 16.41
C ALA A 18 33.01 -1.48 15.61
N ARG A 19 34.11 -1.92 16.27
CA ARG A 19 35.20 -2.69 15.62
C ARG A 19 34.70 -4.03 15.08
N ARG A 20 33.92 -4.79 15.85
CA ARG A 20 33.36 -6.08 15.41
C ARG A 20 32.38 -5.92 14.24
N LEU A 21 31.61 -4.84 14.21
CA LEU A 21 30.75 -4.50 13.07
C LEU A 21 31.59 -4.14 11.83
N ALA A 22 32.62 -3.32 11.98
CA ALA A 22 33.54 -2.95 10.90
C ALA A 22 34.27 -4.16 10.32
N GLU A 23 34.75 -5.10 11.15
CA GLU A 23 35.42 -6.34 10.74
C GLU A 23 34.43 -7.28 9.98
N ARG A 24 33.17 -7.38 10.41
CA ARG A 24 32.15 -8.16 9.70
C ARG A 24 31.74 -7.53 8.35
N LEU A 25 31.73 -6.21 8.26
CA LEU A 25 31.41 -5.49 7.02
C LEU A 25 32.57 -5.48 6.02
N SER A 26 33.84 -5.48 6.53
CA SER A 26 35.04 -5.53 5.67
C SER A 26 35.40 -6.95 5.19
N GLY A 27 34.93 -7.99 5.88
CA GLY A 27 35.12 -9.40 5.50
C GLY A 27 34.12 -9.92 4.46
N SER A 28 33.07 -9.17 4.15
CA SER A 28 32.16 -9.46 3.04
C SER A 28 32.73 -8.84 1.78
N THR A 29 33.45 -9.59 0.97
CA THR A 29 33.68 -9.24 -0.44
C THR A 29 32.33 -9.20 -1.14
N VAL A 30 31.69 -8.04 -1.10
CA VAL A 30 30.60 -7.73 -2.02
C VAL A 30 31.20 -7.83 -3.42
N ALA A 31 30.82 -8.90 -4.15
CA ALA A 31 31.07 -8.93 -5.58
C ALA A 31 30.60 -7.58 -6.13
N LYS A 32 31.47 -6.84 -6.79
CA LYS A 32 31.11 -5.62 -7.49
C LYS A 32 29.96 -5.98 -8.41
N ALA A 33 28.74 -5.57 -8.03
CA ALA A 33 27.65 -5.54 -8.97
C ALA A 33 28.11 -4.63 -10.10
N ASP A 34 28.17 -5.17 -11.32
CA ASP A 34 28.40 -4.39 -12.53
C ASP A 34 27.47 -3.19 -12.50
N THR A 35 28.06 -2.01 -12.52
CA THR A 35 27.31 -0.75 -12.64
C THR A 35 26.49 -0.87 -13.92
N PRO A 36 25.14 -0.81 -13.87
CA PRO A 36 24.36 -0.83 -15.09
C PRO A 36 24.84 0.32 -15.97
N ALA A 37 25.15 0.04 -17.24
CA ALA A 37 25.47 1.05 -18.23
C ALA A 37 24.41 2.17 -18.16
N PRO A 38 24.78 3.45 -18.36
CA PRO A 38 23.82 4.55 -18.31
C PRO A 38 22.70 4.24 -19.31
N ARG A 39 21.49 4.05 -18.79
CA ARG A 39 20.29 3.86 -19.60
C ARG A 39 20.20 5.08 -20.50
N GLY A 40 20.14 4.84 -21.81
CA GLY A 40 19.99 5.88 -22.80
C GLY A 40 18.87 6.84 -22.40
N THR A 41 19.05 8.10 -22.75
CA THR A 41 18.07 9.18 -22.56
C THR A 41 16.67 8.66 -22.84
N PRO A 42 15.71 8.79 -21.90
CA PRO A 42 14.36 8.33 -22.14
C PRO A 42 13.85 9.00 -23.43
N ALA A 43 13.40 8.20 -24.38
CA ALA A 43 12.71 8.73 -25.55
C ALA A 43 11.56 9.60 -25.01
N VAL A 44 11.46 10.83 -25.53
CA VAL A 44 10.34 11.74 -25.21
C VAL A 44 9.06 11.01 -25.60
N VAL A 45 8.39 10.43 -24.59
CA VAL A 45 7.09 9.78 -24.79
C VAL A 45 6.11 10.91 -25.03
N THR A 46 5.71 11.10 -26.29
CA THR A 46 4.62 12.01 -26.64
C THR A 46 3.37 11.54 -25.91
N GLY A 47 2.79 12.42 -25.07
CA GLY A 47 1.68 12.11 -24.18
C GLY A 47 0.54 11.36 -24.88
N GLY A 48 0.10 10.25 -24.28
CA GLY A 48 -0.97 9.39 -24.80
C GLY A 48 -1.25 8.19 -23.90
N VAL A 49 -2.34 7.50 -24.21
CA VAL A 49 -2.71 6.25 -23.53
C VAL A 49 -1.77 5.15 -24.00
N LEU A 50 -0.95 4.63 -23.10
CA LEU A 50 -0.08 3.49 -23.37
C LEU A 50 -0.80 2.14 -23.31
N GLY A 51 -2.08 2.18 -22.94
CA GLY A 51 -3.01 1.06 -22.90
C GLY A 51 -3.37 0.59 -21.50
N GLU A 52 -4.61 0.09 -21.36
CA GLU A 52 -5.10 -0.61 -20.17
C GLU A 52 -4.88 0.15 -18.85
N GLY A 53 -5.18 1.45 -18.83
CA GLY A 53 -5.05 2.29 -17.63
C GLY A 53 -3.67 2.89 -17.41
N VAL A 54 -2.68 2.64 -18.27
CA VAL A 54 -1.32 3.21 -18.16
C VAL A 54 -1.17 4.40 -19.09
N PHE A 55 -0.75 5.55 -18.55
CA PHE A 55 -0.62 6.84 -19.23
C PHE A 55 0.82 7.36 -19.22
N ALA A 56 1.13 8.29 -20.11
CA ALA A 56 2.42 8.94 -20.13
C ALA A 56 2.54 10.05 -19.06
N THR A 57 1.45 10.76 -18.76
CA THR A 57 1.44 11.90 -17.85
C THR A 57 0.36 11.77 -16.76
N ILE A 58 0.60 12.41 -15.62
CA ILE A 58 -0.40 12.51 -14.54
C ILE A 58 -1.65 13.26 -15.00
N ASP A 59 -1.51 14.30 -15.80
CA ASP A 59 -2.64 15.09 -16.30
C ASP A 59 -3.59 14.25 -17.16
N ASP A 60 -3.06 13.45 -18.09
CA ASP A 60 -3.86 12.55 -18.92
C ASP A 60 -4.52 11.44 -18.09
N ALA A 61 -3.80 10.86 -17.13
CA ALA A 61 -4.34 9.85 -16.22
C ALA A 61 -5.50 10.41 -15.38
N VAL A 62 -5.36 11.63 -14.83
CA VAL A 62 -6.40 12.28 -14.03
C VAL A 62 -7.60 12.66 -14.89
N LYS A 63 -7.42 13.16 -16.11
CA LYS A 63 -8.52 13.47 -17.04
C LYS A 63 -9.33 12.23 -17.41
N ALA A 64 -8.63 11.12 -17.70
CA ALA A 64 -9.28 9.84 -18.01
C ALA A 64 -10.05 9.30 -16.80
N ALA A 65 -9.43 9.31 -15.61
CA ALA A 65 -10.06 8.90 -14.37
C ALA A 65 -11.28 9.77 -14.02
N ALA A 66 -11.23 11.08 -14.28
CA ALA A 66 -12.36 11.98 -14.04
C ALA A 66 -13.54 11.73 -14.98
N THR A 67 -13.28 11.28 -16.20
CA THR A 67 -14.35 10.86 -17.13
C THR A 67 -14.98 9.56 -16.66
N ALA A 68 -14.17 8.55 -16.34
CA ALA A 68 -14.64 7.28 -15.81
C ALA A 68 -15.40 7.42 -14.47
N TYR A 69 -14.98 8.35 -13.62
CA TYR A 69 -15.71 8.67 -12.39
C TYR A 69 -17.15 9.12 -12.67
N ARG A 70 -17.37 10.02 -13.64
CA ARG A 70 -18.72 10.50 -14.00
C ARG A 70 -19.63 9.39 -14.52
N GLU A 71 -19.05 8.44 -15.24
CA GLU A 71 -19.79 7.27 -15.71
C GLU A 71 -20.13 6.34 -14.52
N LEU A 72 -19.19 6.10 -13.61
CA LEU A 72 -19.39 5.29 -12.40
C LEU A 72 -20.44 5.92 -11.47
N ASP A 73 -20.45 7.25 -11.33
CA ASP A 73 -21.38 8.01 -10.48
C ASP A 73 -22.85 7.83 -10.96
N GLY A 74 -23.05 7.62 -12.26
CA GLY A 74 -24.35 7.29 -12.84
C GLY A 74 -24.77 5.82 -12.70
N MET A 75 -23.88 4.93 -12.21
CA MET A 75 -24.16 3.50 -12.07
C MET A 75 -24.86 3.17 -10.76
N SER A 76 -25.73 2.15 -10.79
CA SER A 76 -26.37 1.60 -9.59
C SER A 76 -25.33 0.93 -8.67
N LEU A 77 -25.69 0.78 -7.38
CA LEU A 77 -24.87 0.02 -6.43
C LEU A 77 -24.67 -1.44 -6.89
N GLU A 78 -25.70 -2.06 -7.48
CA GLU A 78 -25.60 -3.40 -8.07
C GLU A 78 -24.56 -3.47 -9.20
N GLY A 79 -24.51 -2.45 -10.07
CA GLY A 79 -23.47 -2.34 -11.10
C GLY A 79 -22.06 -2.29 -10.48
N ARG A 80 -21.86 -1.50 -9.43
CA ARG A 80 -20.58 -1.45 -8.69
C ARG A 80 -20.25 -2.79 -8.04
N GLN A 81 -21.23 -3.50 -7.47
CA GLN A 81 -21.04 -4.84 -6.89
C GLN A 81 -20.50 -5.82 -7.93
N LYS A 82 -21.03 -5.81 -9.16
CA LYS A 82 -20.55 -6.67 -10.27
C LYS A 82 -19.09 -6.35 -10.64
N ILE A 83 -18.72 -5.07 -10.67
CA ILE A 83 -17.34 -4.65 -10.91
C ILE A 83 -16.43 -5.17 -9.81
N ILE A 84 -16.78 -4.98 -8.54
CA ILE A 84 -15.97 -5.43 -7.40
C ILE A 84 -15.84 -6.97 -7.36
N ALA A 85 -16.92 -7.70 -7.65
CA ALA A 85 -16.86 -9.16 -7.75
C ALA A 85 -15.88 -9.62 -8.83
N SER A 86 -15.92 -9.03 -10.03
CA SER A 86 -14.99 -9.32 -11.12
C SER A 86 -13.53 -8.97 -10.77
N ILE A 87 -13.30 -7.86 -10.04
CA ILE A 87 -11.98 -7.50 -9.53
C ILE A 87 -11.47 -8.56 -8.55
N ARG A 88 -12.27 -8.96 -7.56
CA ARG A 88 -11.89 -9.97 -6.56
C ARG A 88 -11.51 -11.30 -7.23
N GLU A 89 -12.34 -11.78 -8.16
CA GLU A 89 -12.08 -12.99 -8.92
C GLU A 89 -10.74 -12.92 -9.66
N SER A 90 -10.52 -11.87 -10.43
CA SER A 90 -9.29 -11.66 -11.18
C SER A 90 -8.05 -11.58 -10.27
N MET A 91 -8.14 -10.87 -9.16
CA MET A 91 -7.01 -10.73 -8.24
C MET A 91 -6.70 -12.00 -7.47
N LEU A 92 -7.70 -12.86 -7.20
CA LEU A 92 -7.48 -14.19 -6.63
C LEU A 92 -6.82 -15.13 -7.64
N GLU A 93 -7.24 -15.08 -8.90
CA GLU A 93 -6.66 -15.86 -10.00
C GLU A 93 -5.18 -15.52 -10.22
N HIS A 94 -4.84 -14.22 -10.30
CA HIS A 94 -3.50 -13.73 -10.59
C HIS A 94 -2.64 -13.45 -9.34
N ALA A 95 -3.10 -13.86 -8.14
CA ALA A 95 -2.39 -13.57 -6.89
C ALA A 95 -0.95 -14.10 -6.88
N GLY A 96 -0.72 -15.29 -7.46
CA GLY A 96 0.60 -15.92 -7.56
C GLY A 96 1.52 -15.21 -8.55
N GLU A 97 1.03 -14.90 -9.73
CA GLU A 97 1.77 -14.20 -10.78
C GLU A 97 2.23 -12.82 -10.30
N LEU A 98 1.32 -12.03 -9.73
CA LEU A 98 1.61 -10.71 -9.17
C LEU A 98 2.62 -10.77 -8.00
N ALA A 99 2.53 -11.80 -7.15
CA ALA A 99 3.46 -11.99 -6.04
C ALA A 99 4.88 -12.30 -6.53
N HIS A 100 5.00 -13.19 -7.52
CA HIS A 100 6.28 -13.53 -8.13
C HIS A 100 6.91 -12.33 -8.83
N HIS A 101 6.13 -11.60 -9.62
CA HIS A 101 6.58 -10.38 -10.32
C HIS A 101 7.07 -9.31 -9.33
N ALA A 102 6.29 -9.04 -8.26
CA ALA A 102 6.68 -8.09 -7.23
C ALA A 102 7.97 -8.49 -6.50
N HIS A 103 8.17 -9.78 -6.21
CA HIS A 103 9.39 -10.26 -5.57
C HIS A 103 10.61 -10.13 -6.51
N LEU A 104 10.47 -10.53 -7.77
CA LEU A 104 11.56 -10.44 -8.75
C LEU A 104 12.00 -8.98 -8.98
N GLU A 105 11.06 -8.05 -9.09
CA GLU A 105 11.38 -6.65 -9.36
C GLU A 105 11.96 -5.93 -8.15
N THR A 106 11.42 -6.17 -6.95
CA THR A 106 11.80 -5.43 -5.74
C THR A 106 12.91 -6.09 -4.94
N GLY A 107 13.11 -7.40 -5.08
CA GLY A 107 13.99 -8.21 -4.23
C GLY A 107 13.51 -8.34 -2.78
N LEU A 108 12.30 -7.88 -2.45
CA LEU A 108 11.80 -7.79 -1.08
C LEU A 108 10.86 -8.95 -0.72
N GLY A 109 10.93 -9.37 0.54
CA GLY A 109 10.02 -10.35 1.14
C GLY A 109 10.14 -11.76 0.57
N ARG A 110 9.03 -12.50 0.60
CA ARG A 110 8.92 -13.90 0.13
C ARG A 110 7.72 -14.06 -0.78
N VAL A 111 7.86 -14.82 -1.87
CA VAL A 111 6.80 -15.03 -2.86
C VAL A 111 5.54 -15.59 -2.21
N GLU A 112 5.67 -16.66 -1.40
CA GLU A 112 4.56 -17.33 -0.73
C GLU A 112 3.77 -16.37 0.19
N HIS A 113 4.47 -15.49 0.91
CA HIS A 113 3.83 -14.50 1.78
C HIS A 113 3.15 -13.39 0.97
N LYS A 114 3.74 -12.98 -0.15
CA LYS A 114 3.09 -12.02 -1.07
C LYS A 114 1.84 -12.61 -1.72
N VAL A 115 1.80 -13.91 -2.01
CA VAL A 115 0.58 -14.60 -2.46
C VAL A 115 -0.50 -14.52 -1.40
N ILE A 116 -0.14 -14.82 -0.14
CA ILE A 116 -1.09 -14.73 1.00
C ILE A 116 -1.63 -13.30 1.10
N LYS A 117 -0.78 -12.28 1.04
CA LYS A 117 -1.21 -10.87 1.09
C LYS A 117 -2.16 -10.51 -0.05
N ASN A 118 -1.82 -10.86 -1.29
CA ASN A 118 -2.68 -10.57 -2.44
C ASN A 118 -4.06 -11.24 -2.30
N ARG A 119 -4.10 -12.52 -1.89
CA ARG A 119 -5.34 -13.25 -1.64
C ARG A 119 -6.14 -12.65 -0.48
N LEU A 120 -5.46 -12.27 0.61
CA LEU A 120 -6.09 -11.66 1.77
C LEU A 120 -6.81 -10.36 1.38
N VAL A 121 -6.11 -9.44 0.74
CA VAL A 121 -6.70 -8.15 0.35
C VAL A 121 -7.77 -8.30 -0.72
N ALA A 122 -7.62 -9.22 -1.68
CA ALA A 122 -8.64 -9.50 -2.68
C ALA A 122 -9.94 -10.04 -2.07
N SER A 123 -9.85 -10.86 -1.01
CA SER A 123 -11.02 -11.51 -0.39
C SER A 123 -11.61 -10.72 0.79
N LYS A 124 -10.78 -9.99 1.56
CA LYS A 124 -11.18 -9.42 2.85
C LYS A 124 -11.28 -7.89 2.87
N THR A 125 -10.73 -7.18 1.89
CA THR A 125 -10.93 -5.71 1.82
C THR A 125 -12.42 -5.41 1.76
N SER A 126 -12.88 -4.48 2.59
CA SER A 126 -14.28 -4.04 2.59
C SER A 126 -14.67 -3.48 1.21
N GLY A 127 -15.79 -3.93 0.71
CA GLY A 127 -16.36 -3.53 -0.57
C GLY A 127 -17.66 -2.74 -0.40
N THR A 128 -18.59 -2.92 -1.33
CA THR A 128 -19.89 -2.25 -1.30
C THR A 128 -20.78 -2.68 -0.15
N GLU A 129 -20.50 -3.81 0.49
CA GLU A 129 -21.25 -4.36 1.61
C GLU A 129 -21.25 -3.48 2.86
N VAL A 130 -20.28 -2.58 3.00
CA VAL A 130 -20.19 -1.65 4.15
C VAL A 130 -20.91 -0.31 3.90
N LEU A 131 -21.48 -0.10 2.72
CA LEU A 131 -22.18 1.13 2.34
C LEU A 131 -23.66 1.10 2.74
N THR A 132 -23.93 0.73 3.99
CA THR A 132 -25.30 0.68 4.51
C THR A 132 -25.76 2.06 4.95
N PRO A 133 -26.93 2.57 4.50
CA PRO A 133 -27.49 3.79 5.03
C PRO A 133 -27.80 3.65 6.53
N HIS A 134 -27.58 4.72 7.27
CA HIS A 134 -27.91 4.80 8.69
C HIS A 134 -29.02 5.80 8.92
N ALA A 135 -30.14 5.35 9.47
CA ALA A 135 -31.27 6.18 9.79
C ALA A 135 -31.44 6.34 11.31
N VAL A 136 -31.67 7.56 11.75
CA VAL A 136 -32.02 7.89 13.13
C VAL A 136 -33.39 8.58 13.14
N THR A 137 -34.30 8.07 13.95
CA THR A 137 -35.64 8.65 14.11
C THR A 137 -35.84 9.15 15.54
N GLY A 138 -36.70 10.12 15.72
CA GLY A 138 -37.09 10.69 17.02
C GLY A 138 -38.37 11.51 16.87
N ASP A 139 -38.85 12.09 17.98
CA ASP A 139 -40.10 12.84 18.03
C ASP A 139 -40.14 14.03 17.04
N ASN A 140 -38.99 14.55 16.65
CA ASN A 140 -38.87 15.74 15.79
C ASN A 140 -38.47 15.44 14.35
N GLY A 141 -38.41 14.15 13.93
CA GLY A 141 -38.14 13.80 12.54
C GLY A 141 -37.25 12.59 12.31
N LEU A 142 -36.74 12.50 11.08
CA LEU A 142 -35.85 11.45 10.57
C LEU A 142 -34.58 12.08 10.01
N THR A 143 -33.41 11.50 10.36
CA THR A 143 -32.13 11.79 9.70
C THR A 143 -31.66 10.52 9.00
N LEU A 144 -31.36 10.63 7.69
CA LEU A 144 -30.73 9.57 6.90
C LEU A 144 -29.29 10.00 6.57
N THR A 145 -28.33 9.12 6.87
CA THR A 145 -26.91 9.33 6.53
C THR A 145 -26.50 8.29 5.51
N GLU A 146 -25.95 8.74 4.40
CA GLU A 146 -25.38 7.91 3.33
C GLU A 146 -23.97 8.38 2.99
N TYR A 147 -23.15 7.44 2.47
CA TYR A 147 -21.81 7.76 1.99
C TYR A 147 -21.85 8.30 0.57
N ALA A 148 -21.07 9.36 0.30
CA ALA A 148 -20.90 9.93 -1.02
C ALA A 148 -19.43 9.85 -1.48
N PRO A 149 -19.15 9.68 -2.79
CA PRO A 149 -17.80 9.64 -3.31
C PRO A 149 -17.13 11.02 -3.25
N TYR A 150 -15.81 11.02 -3.17
CA TYR A 150 -15.00 12.23 -3.32
C TYR A 150 -14.77 12.61 -4.80
N GLY A 151 -14.71 11.63 -5.69
CA GLY A 151 -14.35 11.79 -7.09
C GLY A 151 -13.04 11.08 -7.44
N VAL A 152 -12.07 11.80 -8.01
CA VAL A 152 -10.74 11.23 -8.32
C VAL A 152 -9.87 11.24 -7.08
N ILE A 153 -9.34 10.08 -6.70
CA ILE A 153 -8.38 9.89 -5.61
C ILE A 153 -6.98 9.72 -6.19
N GLY A 154 -6.01 10.49 -5.69
CA GLY A 154 -4.59 10.28 -5.98
C GLY A 154 -3.99 9.33 -4.94
N ALA A 155 -3.45 8.20 -5.38
CA ALA A 155 -2.90 7.18 -4.50
C ALA A 155 -1.40 6.99 -4.73
N ILE A 156 -0.60 7.02 -3.65
CA ILE A 156 0.84 6.71 -3.69
C ILE A 156 1.07 5.41 -2.96
N THR A 157 1.79 4.49 -3.61
CA THR A 157 1.99 3.14 -3.12
C THR A 157 3.46 2.83 -2.83
N PRO A 158 3.74 1.98 -1.81
CA PRO A 158 5.09 1.64 -1.40
C PRO A 158 5.71 0.54 -2.28
N THR A 159 7.03 0.37 -2.19
CA THR A 159 7.75 -0.76 -2.80
C THR A 159 7.59 -2.07 -2.02
N THR A 160 7.31 -2.02 -0.73
CA THR A 160 7.22 -3.20 0.15
C THR A 160 6.00 -4.08 -0.14
N ASN A 161 4.87 -3.44 -0.48
CA ASN A 161 3.58 -4.11 -0.71
C ASN A 161 2.91 -3.59 -1.99
N PRO A 162 3.60 -3.58 -3.16
CA PRO A 162 3.11 -2.84 -4.33
C PRO A 162 1.77 -3.39 -4.83
N THR A 163 1.66 -4.70 -5.02
CA THR A 163 0.46 -5.32 -5.61
C THR A 163 -0.71 -5.36 -4.63
N SER A 164 -0.49 -5.78 -3.39
CA SER A 164 -1.56 -5.84 -2.38
C SER A 164 -2.13 -4.46 -2.03
N THR A 165 -1.30 -3.41 -2.00
CA THR A 165 -1.79 -2.03 -1.77
C THR A 165 -2.67 -1.55 -2.92
N ILE A 166 -2.29 -1.81 -4.16
CA ILE A 166 -3.10 -1.44 -5.33
C ILE A 166 -4.44 -2.19 -5.31
N ILE A 167 -4.44 -3.49 -5.03
CA ILE A 167 -5.66 -4.30 -4.95
C ILE A 167 -6.60 -3.77 -3.85
N CYS A 168 -6.06 -3.57 -2.64
CA CYS A 168 -6.80 -3.07 -1.49
C CYS A 168 -7.44 -1.71 -1.77
N ASN A 169 -6.63 -0.75 -2.20
CA ASN A 169 -7.09 0.60 -2.51
C ASN A 169 -8.14 0.60 -3.63
N THR A 170 -7.94 -0.22 -4.66
CA THR A 170 -8.91 -0.33 -5.76
C THR A 170 -10.26 -0.82 -5.27
N ILE A 171 -10.31 -1.94 -4.53
CA ILE A 171 -11.57 -2.49 -4.03
C ILE A 171 -12.28 -1.46 -3.13
N ALA A 172 -11.57 -0.90 -2.13
CA ALA A 172 -12.17 0.04 -1.19
C ALA A 172 -12.68 1.33 -1.85
N MET A 173 -11.86 1.95 -2.71
CA MET A 173 -12.16 3.25 -3.28
C MET A 173 -13.22 3.17 -4.39
N LEU A 174 -13.16 2.14 -5.25
CA LEU A 174 -14.19 1.94 -6.28
C LEU A 174 -15.53 1.56 -5.67
N SER A 175 -15.53 0.74 -4.61
CA SER A 175 -16.77 0.40 -3.87
C SER A 175 -17.47 1.65 -3.38
N ALA A 176 -16.72 2.63 -2.88
CA ALA A 176 -17.25 3.93 -2.45
C ALA A 176 -17.56 4.89 -3.61
N GLY A 177 -17.45 4.45 -4.87
CA GLY A 177 -17.82 5.24 -6.05
C GLY A 177 -16.74 6.19 -6.55
N ASN A 178 -15.48 6.03 -6.18
CA ASN A 178 -14.37 6.89 -6.63
C ASN A 178 -13.63 6.28 -7.81
N SER A 179 -12.90 7.09 -8.57
CA SER A 179 -11.84 6.65 -9.47
C SER A 179 -10.46 6.94 -8.88
N ILE A 180 -9.42 6.27 -9.39
CA ILE A 180 -8.10 6.27 -8.77
C ILE A 180 -7.01 6.53 -9.81
N VAL A 181 -6.07 7.39 -9.44
CA VAL A 181 -4.80 7.58 -10.16
C VAL A 181 -3.67 7.16 -9.23
N PHE A 182 -2.96 6.10 -9.57
CA PHE A 182 -1.79 5.64 -8.83
C PHE A 182 -0.52 6.33 -9.33
N ASN A 183 0.32 6.76 -8.39
CA ASN A 183 1.74 6.99 -8.61
C ASN A 183 2.50 5.97 -7.79
N VAL A 184 2.98 4.94 -8.45
CA VAL A 184 3.60 3.78 -7.81
C VAL A 184 5.06 4.05 -7.49
N HIS A 185 5.65 3.25 -6.61
CA HIS A 185 7.08 3.38 -6.31
C HIS A 185 7.92 3.00 -7.55
N PRO A 186 8.95 3.77 -7.93
CA PRO A 186 9.78 3.48 -9.11
C PRO A 186 10.39 2.07 -9.12
N ASN A 187 10.79 1.54 -7.96
CA ASN A 187 11.37 0.18 -7.82
C ASN A 187 10.32 -0.94 -7.88
N ALA A 188 9.04 -0.63 -8.08
CA ALA A 188 7.95 -1.60 -8.21
C ALA A 188 7.03 -1.21 -9.39
N ARG A 189 7.61 -0.59 -10.40
CA ARG A 189 6.90 -0.01 -11.55
C ARG A 189 6.21 -1.08 -12.39
N GLU A 190 6.95 -2.11 -12.80
CA GLU A 190 6.47 -3.11 -13.75
C GLU A 190 5.38 -3.99 -13.14
N CYS A 191 5.58 -4.50 -11.92
CA CYS A 191 4.56 -5.30 -11.23
C CYS A 191 3.30 -4.48 -10.92
N SER A 192 3.45 -3.19 -10.63
CA SER A 192 2.32 -2.29 -10.39
C SER A 192 1.55 -1.99 -11.67
N MET A 193 2.23 -1.74 -12.81
CA MET A 193 1.57 -1.57 -14.11
C MET A 193 0.85 -2.85 -14.55
N ALA A 194 1.46 -4.02 -14.35
CA ALA A 194 0.83 -5.30 -14.64
C ALA A 194 -0.47 -5.46 -13.82
N ASN A 195 -0.43 -5.10 -12.54
CA ASN A 195 -1.61 -5.14 -11.66
C ASN A 195 -2.70 -4.17 -12.15
N VAL A 196 -2.36 -2.92 -12.52
CA VAL A 196 -3.32 -1.94 -13.06
C VAL A 196 -3.97 -2.45 -14.36
N ARG A 197 -3.21 -3.10 -15.26
CA ARG A 197 -3.75 -3.69 -16.48
C ARG A 197 -4.73 -4.84 -16.19
N LEU A 198 -4.40 -5.72 -15.24
CA LEU A 198 -5.31 -6.79 -14.81
C LEU A 198 -6.60 -6.23 -14.20
N LEU A 199 -6.48 -5.20 -13.36
CA LEU A 199 -7.64 -4.49 -12.79
C LEU A 199 -8.49 -3.82 -13.87
N HIS A 200 -7.87 -3.17 -14.84
CA HIS A 200 -8.57 -2.57 -15.98
C HIS A 200 -9.41 -3.61 -16.74
N ARG A 201 -8.83 -4.75 -17.06
CA ARG A 201 -9.55 -5.86 -17.74
C ARG A 201 -10.70 -6.40 -16.87
N ALA A 202 -10.46 -6.56 -15.56
CA ALA A 202 -11.47 -7.01 -14.61
C ALA A 202 -12.65 -6.01 -14.49
N ILE A 203 -12.35 -4.71 -14.45
CA ILE A 203 -13.36 -3.65 -14.42
C ILE A 203 -14.25 -3.71 -15.68
N LEU A 204 -13.65 -3.80 -16.86
CA LEU A 204 -14.39 -3.93 -18.13
C LEU A 204 -15.25 -5.20 -18.16
N ARG A 205 -14.71 -6.34 -17.72
CA ARG A 205 -15.44 -7.61 -17.63
C ARG A 205 -16.63 -7.51 -16.68
N GLY A 206 -16.50 -6.75 -15.59
CA GLY A 206 -17.59 -6.45 -14.64
C GLY A 206 -18.60 -5.41 -15.13
N GLY A 207 -18.45 -4.89 -16.36
CA GLY A 207 -19.33 -3.88 -16.95
C GLY A 207 -19.03 -2.45 -16.50
N GLY A 208 -17.86 -2.21 -15.92
CA GLY A 208 -17.44 -0.89 -15.47
C GLY A 208 -16.81 -0.03 -16.57
N PRO A 209 -16.76 1.30 -16.37
CA PRO A 209 -16.08 2.22 -17.26
C PRO A 209 -14.58 1.91 -17.35
N SER A 210 -14.01 2.14 -18.52
CA SER A 210 -12.56 2.10 -18.68
C SER A 210 -11.90 3.21 -17.85
N THR A 211 -10.65 3.03 -17.48
CA THR A 211 -9.83 4.05 -16.79
C THR A 211 -10.31 4.50 -15.40
N LEU A 212 -11.16 3.68 -14.72
CA LEU A 212 -11.45 3.89 -13.30
C LEU A 212 -10.20 3.77 -12.41
N VAL A 213 -9.25 2.96 -12.86
CA VAL A 213 -7.94 2.78 -12.23
C VAL A 213 -6.88 3.10 -13.26
N THR A 214 -6.02 4.07 -12.94
CA THR A 214 -4.96 4.53 -13.84
C THR A 214 -3.63 4.66 -13.11
N THR A 215 -2.54 4.65 -13.89
CA THR A 215 -1.17 4.93 -13.40
C THR A 215 -0.36 5.59 -14.53
N VAL A 216 0.84 6.08 -14.19
CA VAL A 216 1.80 6.57 -15.18
C VAL A 216 2.87 5.53 -15.45
N ALA A 217 3.36 5.51 -16.70
CA ALA A 217 4.40 4.57 -17.15
C ALA A 217 5.75 4.83 -16.47
N GLU A 218 6.08 6.08 -16.23
CA GLU A 218 7.34 6.49 -15.59
C GLU A 218 7.06 7.23 -14.29
N PRO A 219 6.85 6.50 -13.17
CA PRO A 219 6.63 7.12 -11.87
C PRO A 219 7.94 7.70 -11.32
N THR A 220 7.89 8.97 -10.90
CA THR A 220 9.01 9.70 -10.30
C THR A 220 8.55 10.49 -9.08
N ILE A 221 9.48 11.16 -8.39
CA ILE A 221 9.15 12.10 -7.31
C ILE A 221 8.35 13.28 -7.87
N GLU A 222 8.71 13.77 -9.05
CA GLU A 222 8.04 14.88 -9.73
C GLU A 222 6.61 14.51 -10.13
N SER A 223 6.39 13.28 -10.64
CA SER A 223 5.04 12.81 -10.95
C SER A 223 4.19 12.63 -9.69
N ALA A 224 4.80 12.20 -8.57
CA ALA A 224 4.12 12.14 -7.27
C ALA A 224 3.69 13.54 -6.80
N GLN A 225 4.58 14.53 -6.90
CA GLN A 225 4.27 15.93 -6.57
C GLN A 225 3.18 16.51 -7.47
N ALA A 226 3.25 16.23 -8.77
CA ALA A 226 2.23 16.64 -9.73
C ALA A 226 0.86 16.04 -9.36
N LEU A 227 0.79 14.76 -8.98
CA LEU A 227 -0.45 14.12 -8.52
C LEU A 227 -0.97 14.76 -7.24
N MET A 228 -0.10 14.98 -6.24
CA MET A 228 -0.49 15.55 -4.94
C MET A 228 -1.09 16.96 -5.07
N THR A 229 -0.63 17.75 -6.03
CA THR A 229 -1.08 19.13 -6.23
C THR A 229 -2.13 19.27 -7.33
N HIS A 230 -2.41 18.23 -8.09
CA HIS A 230 -3.28 18.28 -9.26
C HIS A 230 -4.73 18.69 -8.90
N LYS A 231 -5.26 19.71 -9.57
CA LYS A 231 -6.60 20.30 -9.29
C LYS A 231 -7.75 19.30 -9.41
N GLY A 232 -7.61 18.32 -10.32
CA GLY A 232 -8.62 17.26 -10.54
C GLY A 232 -8.64 16.19 -9.45
N VAL A 233 -7.62 16.10 -8.58
CA VAL A 233 -7.56 15.17 -7.46
C VAL A 233 -8.19 15.78 -6.21
N ARG A 234 -9.10 15.05 -5.56
CA ARG A 234 -9.86 15.52 -4.39
C ARG A 234 -9.26 15.09 -3.06
N VAL A 235 -8.80 13.86 -2.99
CA VAL A 235 -8.24 13.24 -1.78
C VAL A 235 -6.95 12.51 -2.15
N LEU A 236 -5.99 12.50 -1.24
CA LEU A 236 -4.77 11.71 -1.35
C LEU A 236 -4.83 10.51 -0.41
N ALA A 237 -4.47 9.33 -0.91
CA ALA A 237 -4.25 8.12 -0.12
C ALA A 237 -2.78 7.74 -0.27
N VAL A 238 -1.97 7.93 0.76
CA VAL A 238 -0.52 7.81 0.67
C VAL A 238 -0.02 6.75 1.64
N THR A 239 0.62 5.73 1.09
CA THR A 239 1.32 4.71 1.86
C THR A 239 2.79 4.73 1.46
N GLY A 240 3.68 5.09 2.38
CA GLY A 240 5.10 5.20 2.07
C GLY A 240 5.95 5.73 3.21
N GLY A 241 7.19 6.10 2.89
CA GLY A 241 8.14 6.64 3.87
C GLY A 241 7.72 8.00 4.43
N SER A 242 8.34 8.39 5.56
CA SER A 242 8.02 9.64 6.27
C SER A 242 8.14 10.91 5.40
N GLY A 243 9.02 10.91 4.41
CA GLY A 243 9.21 12.04 3.49
C GLY A 243 8.00 12.28 2.61
N VAL A 244 7.50 11.23 1.93
CA VAL A 244 6.33 11.34 1.04
C VAL A 244 5.04 11.61 1.83
N VAL A 245 4.90 11.04 3.03
CA VAL A 245 3.79 11.32 3.94
C VAL A 245 3.77 12.79 4.34
N ARG A 246 4.92 13.35 4.76
CA ARG A 246 5.02 14.78 5.09
C ARG A 246 4.64 15.67 3.91
N GLN A 247 5.10 15.35 2.72
CA GLN A 247 4.79 16.09 1.50
C GLN A 247 3.29 16.06 1.18
N ALA A 248 2.64 14.89 1.33
CA ALA A 248 1.19 14.77 1.14
C ALA A 248 0.41 15.61 2.16
N MET A 249 0.80 15.56 3.43
CA MET A 249 0.15 16.34 4.51
C MET A 249 0.28 17.87 4.32
N THR A 250 1.32 18.32 3.65
CA THR A 250 1.55 19.75 3.37
C THR A 250 1.06 20.18 1.97
N SER A 251 0.47 19.29 1.19
CA SER A 251 0.00 19.54 -0.19
C SER A 251 -1.19 20.50 -0.30
N GLY A 252 -1.83 20.84 0.81
CA GLY A 252 -3.08 21.61 0.83
C GLY A 252 -4.34 20.80 0.51
N LYS A 253 -4.22 19.47 0.31
CA LYS A 253 -5.35 18.57 0.09
C LYS A 253 -5.64 17.74 1.34
N ARG A 254 -6.86 17.21 1.41
CA ARG A 254 -7.16 16.14 2.36
C ARG A 254 -6.31 14.92 2.03
N ALA A 255 -5.46 14.51 2.97
CA ALA A 255 -4.58 13.36 2.82
C ALA A 255 -4.85 12.33 3.93
N ILE A 256 -5.01 11.07 3.51
CA ILE A 256 -5.07 9.89 4.38
C ILE A 256 -3.73 9.20 4.20
N CYS A 257 -2.90 9.24 5.22
CA CYS A 257 -1.51 8.82 5.13
C CYS A 257 -1.20 7.69 6.10
N ALA A 258 -0.44 6.69 5.61
CA ALA A 258 0.17 5.65 6.41
C ALA A 258 1.69 5.67 6.19
N GLY A 259 2.42 5.97 7.25
CA GLY A 259 3.88 5.99 7.28
C GLY A 259 4.51 4.65 7.69
N PRO A 260 5.82 4.63 8.00
CA PRO A 260 6.48 3.47 8.59
C PRO A 260 5.81 3.09 9.91
N GLY A 261 5.45 1.81 10.04
CA GLY A 261 4.86 1.27 11.26
C GLY A 261 5.92 0.61 12.16
N ASN A 262 5.68 0.64 13.46
CA ASN A 262 6.41 -0.11 14.48
C ASN A 262 5.41 -0.70 15.49
N PRO A 263 4.56 -1.68 15.09
CA PRO A 263 3.48 -2.18 15.94
C PRO A 263 4.03 -2.95 17.14
N PRO A 264 3.68 -2.56 18.38
CA PRO A 264 4.02 -3.31 19.58
C PRO A 264 3.02 -4.44 19.84
N VAL A 265 3.50 -5.51 20.46
CA VAL A 265 2.68 -6.55 21.09
C VAL A 265 2.79 -6.43 22.60
N VAL A 266 1.66 -6.32 23.28
CA VAL A 266 1.62 -6.27 24.74
C VAL A 266 1.23 -7.64 25.25
N VAL A 267 2.07 -8.22 26.14
CA VAL A 267 1.86 -9.53 26.76
C VAL A 267 1.82 -9.37 28.28
N ASP A 268 0.70 -9.67 28.90
CA ASP A 268 0.52 -9.60 30.34
C ASP A 268 0.60 -10.99 31.01
N ALA A 269 0.51 -11.02 32.35
CA ALA A 269 0.64 -12.24 33.12
C ALA A 269 -0.51 -13.25 32.93
N THR A 270 -1.62 -12.86 32.28
CA THR A 270 -2.77 -13.73 32.00
C THR A 270 -2.68 -14.41 30.63
N ALA A 271 -1.67 -14.05 29.82
CA ALA A 271 -1.50 -14.59 28.48
C ALA A 271 -1.12 -16.08 28.51
N ASP A 272 -1.60 -16.84 27.53
CA ASP A 272 -1.01 -18.11 27.14
C ASP A 272 0.33 -17.85 26.45
N LEU A 273 1.43 -18.07 27.15
CA LEU A 273 2.76 -17.68 26.69
C LEU A 273 3.21 -18.44 25.45
N GLU A 274 2.89 -19.75 25.35
CA GLU A 274 3.26 -20.54 24.16
C GLU A 274 2.48 -20.05 22.93
N HIS A 275 1.21 -19.77 23.08
CA HIS A 275 0.39 -19.20 22.01
C HIS A 275 0.88 -17.79 21.61
N ALA A 276 1.18 -16.94 22.58
CA ALA A 276 1.70 -15.61 22.37
C ALA A 276 3.03 -15.63 21.59
N ALA A 277 4.00 -16.43 22.08
CA ALA A 277 5.31 -16.57 21.44
C ALA A 277 5.21 -17.06 19.99
N ARG A 278 4.38 -18.08 19.76
CA ARG A 278 4.15 -18.63 18.39
C ARG A 278 3.57 -17.57 17.46
N ASN A 279 2.58 -16.82 17.90
CA ASN A 279 1.94 -15.79 17.07
C ASN A 279 2.87 -14.59 16.83
N ILE A 280 3.61 -14.15 17.83
CA ILE A 280 4.60 -13.08 17.69
C ILE A 280 5.67 -13.46 16.66
N ILE A 281 6.22 -14.67 16.76
CA ILE A 281 7.22 -15.16 15.80
C ILE A 281 6.62 -15.24 14.39
N ALA A 282 5.40 -15.78 14.25
CA ALA A 282 4.73 -15.89 12.96
C ALA A 282 4.49 -14.53 12.31
N GLY A 283 3.99 -13.55 13.06
CA GLY A 283 3.74 -12.19 12.57
C GLY A 283 5.04 -11.43 12.29
N ALA A 284 5.98 -11.43 13.24
CA ALA A 284 7.25 -10.72 13.09
C ALA A 284 8.16 -11.29 11.98
N SER A 285 8.01 -12.56 11.60
CA SER A 285 8.77 -13.17 10.49
C SER A 285 8.04 -13.11 9.15
N PHE A 286 6.79 -12.65 9.13
CA PHE A 286 5.99 -12.61 7.91
C PHE A 286 6.61 -11.66 6.87
N ASP A 287 6.72 -12.13 5.64
CA ASP A 287 7.29 -11.38 4.50
C ASP A 287 8.64 -10.70 4.82
N ASN A 288 9.48 -11.34 5.64
CA ASN A 288 10.76 -10.81 6.15
C ASN A 288 10.60 -9.50 6.95
N ASN A 289 9.49 -9.34 7.67
CA ASN A 289 9.15 -8.16 8.46
C ASN A 289 9.10 -6.83 7.67
N ILE A 290 8.81 -6.88 6.37
CA ILE A 290 8.73 -5.66 5.55
C ILE A 290 7.35 -5.01 5.55
N VAL A 291 6.33 -5.71 6.06
CA VAL A 291 4.98 -5.15 6.14
C VAL A 291 4.91 -4.18 7.32
N CYS A 292 4.32 -3.01 7.10
CA CYS A 292 4.26 -1.97 8.12
C CYS A 292 3.41 -2.32 9.35
N VAL A 293 2.61 -3.38 9.28
CA VAL A 293 1.74 -3.86 10.36
C VAL A 293 2.24 -5.14 11.05
N ASP A 294 3.39 -5.69 10.61
CA ASP A 294 4.01 -6.83 11.29
C ASP A 294 4.53 -6.41 12.68
N GLU A 295 4.50 -7.31 13.64
CA GLU A 295 5.00 -7.09 14.99
C GLU A 295 6.49 -6.75 14.98
N LYS A 296 6.88 -5.67 15.69
CA LYS A 296 8.26 -5.17 15.72
C LYS A 296 8.81 -5.00 17.13
N GLU A 297 7.94 -4.89 18.11
CA GLU A 297 8.30 -4.75 19.52
C GLU A 297 7.45 -5.67 20.38
N VAL A 298 8.03 -6.21 21.44
CA VAL A 298 7.31 -6.96 22.46
C VAL A 298 7.45 -6.24 23.80
N ILE A 299 6.32 -5.87 24.38
CA ILE A 299 6.22 -5.26 25.71
C ILE A 299 5.61 -6.31 26.63
N ALA A 300 6.42 -6.95 27.45
CA ALA A 300 5.99 -7.97 28.41
C ALA A 300 6.11 -7.47 29.85
N VAL A 301 5.18 -7.88 30.73
CA VAL A 301 5.30 -7.60 32.16
C VAL A 301 6.46 -8.41 32.74
N GLU A 302 7.19 -7.84 33.72
CA GLU A 302 8.42 -8.40 34.28
C GLU A 302 8.29 -9.86 34.75
N SER A 303 7.12 -10.23 35.29
CA SER A 303 6.88 -11.57 35.86
C SER A 303 6.90 -12.73 34.85
N ILE A 304 6.81 -12.42 33.54
CA ILE A 304 6.74 -13.43 32.46
C ILE A 304 7.87 -13.32 31.43
N VAL A 305 8.69 -12.27 31.47
CA VAL A 305 9.73 -11.99 30.45
C VAL A 305 10.65 -13.19 30.22
N GLU A 306 11.12 -13.83 31.31
CA GLU A 306 12.04 -14.98 31.21
C GLU A 306 11.38 -16.27 30.68
N LYS A 307 10.04 -16.30 30.66
CA LYS A 307 9.26 -17.47 30.21
C LYS A 307 8.74 -17.32 28.79
N LEU A 308 8.61 -16.09 28.33
CA LEU A 308 8.15 -15.77 27.00
C LEU A 308 9.28 -15.92 25.97
#